data_3f520c9aef7456c4867dd59db259ec74
#
_entry.id   3f520c9aef7456c4867dd59db259ec74
#
_cell.length_a   1.000
_cell.length_b   1.000
_cell.length_c   1.000
_cell.angle_alpha   90.00
_cell.angle_beta   90.00
_cell.angle_gamma   90.00
#
_symmetry.space_group_name_H-M   'P 1'
#
loop_
_entity.id
_entity.type
_entity.pdbx_description
1 polymer ?
#
loop_
_entity_poly.entity_id
_entity_poly.type
_entity_poly.pdbx_seq_one_letter_code
_entity_poly.pdbx_strand_id
1 'polypeptide(L)'
;ELKLLKITSKTHLHVSIVRPSLVYGPNVKGNLQLMLSGIKKGWFPPLPETKNRRSMIHVDDLVRALLLVADDSRANGEIYIATDGKLHSSREIYEAMCGVLAKSVPQWSVPKFLFDIAASMSSRIQYKVSKLLGDECYSSEKLQSIGFKAQRSLKEMNETCF
;
A
#
# COMPACT_ATOMS: atom_id res chain seq x y z
N GLU A 1 14.58 14.38 -4.21
CA GLU A 1 14.39 14.59 -2.77
C GLU A 1 15.54 15.41 -2.18
N LEU A 2 16.82 14.96 -2.28
CA LEU A 2 17.97 15.67 -1.69
C LEU A 2 18.12 17.14 -2.13
N LYS A 3 17.77 17.46 -3.40
CA LYS A 3 17.79 18.85 -3.88
C LYS A 3 16.72 19.71 -3.19
N LEU A 4 15.55 19.14 -2.93
CA LEU A 4 14.45 19.83 -2.22
C LEU A 4 14.82 20.07 -0.76
N LEU A 5 15.36 19.07 -0.07
CA LEU A 5 15.78 19.20 1.32
C LEU A 5 16.90 20.25 1.50
N LYS A 6 17.79 20.41 0.52
CA LYS A 6 18.83 21.47 0.54
C LYS A 6 18.25 22.90 0.43
N ILE A 7 17.00 23.05 0.02
CA ILE A 7 16.37 24.37 -0.08
C ILE A 7 16.02 24.87 1.33
N THR A 8 15.63 24.01 2.24
CA THR A 8 15.30 24.39 3.62
C THR A 8 16.43 25.10 4.33
N SER A 9 17.69 24.67 4.11
CA SER A 9 18.86 25.28 4.73
C SER A 9 19.24 26.65 4.15
N LYS A 10 18.68 27.02 3.00
CA LYS A 10 18.99 28.27 2.27
C LYS A 10 17.83 29.25 2.19
N THR A 11 16.64 28.83 2.57
CA THR A 11 15.42 29.64 2.49
C THR A 11 14.56 29.38 3.73
N HIS A 12 13.55 30.22 3.93
CA HIS A 12 12.54 29.99 4.99
C HIS A 12 11.40 29.03 4.55
N LEU A 13 11.61 28.30 3.45
CA LEU A 13 10.60 27.38 2.94
C LEU A 13 10.54 26.10 3.78
N HIS A 14 9.36 25.78 4.28
CA HIS A 14 9.11 24.49 4.91
C HIS A 14 9.03 23.39 3.85
N VAL A 15 9.90 22.39 3.93
CA VAL A 15 9.92 21.23 3.02
C VAL A 15 9.96 19.96 3.82
N SER A 16 8.94 19.13 3.67
CA SER A 16 8.90 17.76 4.19
C SER A 16 8.58 16.77 3.06
N ILE A 17 9.08 15.56 3.17
CA ILE A 17 8.87 14.51 2.19
C ILE A 17 8.11 13.37 2.85
N VAL A 18 6.97 12.99 2.27
CA VAL A 18 6.22 11.80 2.69
C VAL A 18 6.31 10.74 1.60
N ARG A 19 6.82 9.56 1.97
CA ARG A 19 6.87 8.36 1.13
C ARG A 19 5.72 7.43 1.54
N PRO A 20 4.63 7.37 0.78
CA PRO A 20 3.55 6.47 1.10
C PRO A 20 3.93 5.02 0.79
N SER A 21 3.48 4.09 1.61
CA SER A 21 3.41 2.67 1.28
C SER A 21 2.33 2.41 0.21
N LEU A 22 1.86 1.19 0.05
CA LEU A 22 0.81 0.87 -0.92
C LEU A 22 -0.50 1.58 -0.54
N VAL A 23 -0.88 2.58 -1.34
CA VAL A 23 -2.07 3.40 -1.07
C VAL A 23 -3.33 2.68 -1.56
N TYR A 24 -4.34 2.59 -0.70
CA TYR A 24 -5.67 2.07 -1.05
C TYR A 24 -6.76 3.09 -0.70
N GLY A 25 -7.96 2.89 -1.26
CA GLY A 25 -9.10 3.77 -1.04
C GLY A 25 -9.82 4.12 -2.34
N PRO A 26 -10.74 5.11 -2.33
CA PRO A 26 -11.50 5.53 -3.50
C PRO A 26 -10.60 5.88 -4.69
N ASN A 27 -11.01 5.43 -5.88
CA ASN A 27 -10.27 5.65 -7.13
C ASN A 27 -8.83 5.10 -7.13
N VAL A 28 -8.61 3.97 -6.43
CA VAL A 28 -7.32 3.29 -6.39
C VAL A 28 -6.76 3.08 -7.80
N LYS A 29 -5.44 3.24 -7.95
CA LYS A 29 -4.73 3.11 -9.24
C LYS A 29 -3.68 1.99 -9.17
N GLY A 30 -3.09 1.70 -10.33
CA GLY A 30 -1.96 0.78 -10.42
C GLY A 30 -2.33 -0.69 -10.17
N ASN A 31 -1.48 -1.41 -9.44
CA ASN A 31 -1.63 -2.85 -9.26
C ASN A 31 -2.89 -3.24 -8.49
N LEU A 32 -3.32 -2.45 -7.51
CA LEU A 32 -4.56 -2.71 -6.78
C LEU A 32 -5.79 -2.56 -7.67
N GLN A 33 -5.81 -1.55 -8.54
CA GLN A 33 -6.89 -1.38 -9.53
C GLN A 33 -6.94 -2.55 -10.53
N LEU A 34 -5.78 -3.01 -11.01
CA LEU A 34 -5.70 -4.18 -11.90
C LEU A 34 -6.24 -5.44 -11.22
N MET A 35 -5.87 -5.66 -9.96
CA MET A 35 -6.33 -6.77 -9.15
C MET A 35 -7.85 -6.70 -8.94
N LEU A 36 -8.38 -5.55 -8.52
CA LEU A 36 -9.81 -5.32 -8.33
C LEU A 36 -10.59 -5.57 -9.62
N SER A 37 -10.13 -4.98 -10.74
CA SER A 37 -10.74 -5.18 -12.06
C SER A 37 -10.70 -6.64 -12.49
N GLY A 38 -9.61 -7.34 -12.22
CA GLY A 38 -9.48 -8.76 -12.54
C GLY A 38 -10.39 -9.65 -11.71
N ILE A 39 -10.54 -9.37 -10.41
CA ILE A 39 -11.50 -10.04 -9.53
C ILE A 39 -12.93 -9.77 -10.00
N LYS A 40 -13.26 -8.51 -10.33
CA LYS A 40 -14.57 -8.12 -10.85
C LYS A 40 -14.92 -8.89 -12.12
N LYS A 41 -13.98 -9.01 -13.06
CA LYS A 41 -14.14 -9.70 -14.34
C LYS A 41 -13.96 -11.23 -14.25
N GLY A 42 -13.53 -11.76 -13.10
CA GLY A 42 -13.38 -13.20 -12.86
C GLY A 42 -12.12 -13.86 -13.45
N TRP A 43 -11.15 -13.09 -13.96
CA TRP A 43 -9.90 -13.65 -14.50
C TRP A 43 -8.72 -13.62 -13.53
N PHE A 44 -8.81 -12.84 -12.45
CA PHE A 44 -7.73 -12.78 -11.46
C PHE A 44 -7.78 -14.03 -10.57
N PRO A 45 -6.67 -14.79 -10.46
CA PRO A 45 -6.69 -16.04 -9.73
C PRO A 45 -6.73 -15.80 -8.22
N PRO A 46 -7.39 -16.69 -7.45
CA PRO A 46 -7.34 -16.65 -5.99
C PRO A 46 -5.90 -16.81 -5.49
N LEU A 47 -5.43 -15.85 -4.70
CA LEU A 47 -4.05 -15.83 -4.23
C LEU A 47 -3.80 -16.87 -3.14
N PRO A 48 -2.62 -17.51 -3.10
CA PRO A 48 -2.24 -18.40 -2.02
C PRO A 48 -1.95 -17.64 -0.73
N GLU A 49 -2.09 -18.30 0.39
CA GLU A 49 -1.58 -17.79 1.66
C GLU A 49 -0.05 -17.97 1.71
N THR A 50 0.67 -16.89 1.50
CA THR A 50 2.14 -16.88 1.48
C THR A 50 2.75 -16.28 2.73
N LYS A 51 1.92 -15.76 3.66
CA LYS A 51 2.34 -15.03 4.87
C LYS A 51 3.30 -13.88 4.54
N ASN A 52 3.27 -13.38 3.32
CA ASN A 52 4.03 -12.19 2.94
C ASN A 52 3.47 -10.96 3.66
N ARG A 53 4.33 -9.96 3.85
CA ARG A 53 4.03 -8.79 4.68
C ARG A 53 4.13 -7.52 3.84
N ARG A 54 3.04 -6.78 3.79
CA ARG A 54 2.95 -5.55 3.02
C ARG A 54 2.40 -4.43 3.88
N SER A 55 3.11 -3.32 3.89
CA SER A 55 2.63 -2.07 4.50
C SER A 55 1.69 -1.37 3.54
N MET A 56 0.59 -0.86 4.07
CA MET A 56 -0.43 -0.13 3.31
C MET A 56 -0.82 1.15 4.03
N ILE A 57 -1.51 2.05 3.35
CA ILE A 57 -2.12 3.23 3.95
C ILE A 57 -3.40 3.60 3.18
N HIS A 58 -4.46 3.94 3.90
CA HIS A 58 -5.66 4.49 3.29
C HIS A 58 -5.40 5.92 2.79
N VAL A 59 -6.02 6.30 1.67
CA VAL A 59 -5.83 7.64 1.07
C VAL A 59 -6.20 8.77 2.04
N ASP A 60 -7.27 8.63 2.85
CA ASP A 60 -7.65 9.65 3.84
C ASP A 60 -6.56 9.79 4.92
N ASP A 61 -5.96 8.69 5.35
CA ASP A 61 -4.87 8.70 6.31
C ASP A 61 -3.59 9.31 5.71
N LEU A 62 -3.34 9.06 4.43
CA LEU A 62 -2.25 9.72 3.72
C LEU A 62 -2.46 11.24 3.65
N VAL A 63 -3.68 11.70 3.34
CA VAL A 63 -4.00 13.13 3.35
C VAL A 63 -3.77 13.73 4.72
N ARG A 64 -4.21 13.07 5.80
CA ARG A 64 -3.98 13.53 7.17
C ARG A 64 -2.49 13.58 7.53
N ALA A 65 -1.72 12.58 7.08
CA ALA A 65 -0.26 12.58 7.24
C ALA A 65 0.39 13.78 6.53
N LEU A 66 -0.04 14.08 5.30
CA LEU A 66 0.47 15.21 4.53
C LEU A 66 0.14 16.56 5.21
N LEU A 67 -1.09 16.72 5.71
CA LEU A 67 -1.49 17.93 6.45
C LEU A 67 -0.69 18.07 7.74
N LEU A 68 -0.49 16.97 8.49
CA LEU A 68 0.30 16.98 9.72
C LEU A 68 1.73 17.45 9.47
N VAL A 69 2.42 16.90 8.48
CA VAL A 69 3.82 17.28 8.20
C VAL A 69 3.95 18.67 7.57
N ALA A 70 2.89 19.17 6.93
CA ALA A 70 2.88 20.53 6.40
C ALA A 70 2.78 21.58 7.51
N ASP A 71 2.06 21.26 8.59
CA ASP A 71 1.79 22.19 9.72
C ASP A 71 2.83 22.09 10.85
N ASP A 72 3.48 20.91 11.00
CA ASP A 72 4.39 20.65 12.11
C ASP A 72 5.80 21.17 11.80
N SER A 73 6.29 22.16 12.52
CA SER A 73 7.65 22.71 12.33
C SER A 73 8.76 21.67 12.50
N ARG A 74 8.52 20.60 13.29
CA ARG A 74 9.46 19.47 13.47
C ARG A 74 9.65 18.68 12.19
N ALA A 75 8.73 18.79 11.23
CA ALA A 75 8.79 18.06 9.97
C ALA A 75 9.65 18.77 8.91
N ASN A 76 10.11 19.99 9.17
CA ASN A 76 10.91 20.74 8.21
C ASN A 76 12.28 20.08 7.98
N GLY A 77 12.59 19.78 6.73
CA GLY A 77 13.83 19.10 6.32
C GLY A 77 13.79 17.57 6.48
N GLU A 78 12.66 17.01 6.88
CA GLU A 78 12.54 15.60 7.26
C GLU A 78 11.85 14.73 6.20
N ILE A 79 12.16 13.43 6.24
CA ILE A 79 11.52 12.40 5.39
C ILE A 79 10.76 11.44 6.28
N TYR A 80 9.49 11.21 5.94
CA TYR A 80 8.59 10.30 6.64
C TYR A 80 8.11 9.18 5.72
N ILE A 81 7.94 7.99 6.28
CA ILE A 81 7.23 6.90 5.64
C ILE A 81 5.82 6.84 6.24
N ALA A 82 4.81 6.79 5.37
CA ALA A 82 3.42 6.74 5.78
C ALA A 82 2.83 5.34 5.55
N THR A 83 2.44 4.70 6.66
CA THR A 83 1.75 3.39 6.69
C THR A 83 0.64 3.42 7.73
N ASP A 84 -0.30 2.47 7.66
CA ASP A 84 -1.31 2.25 8.71
C ASP A 84 -0.75 1.57 9.98
N GLY A 85 0.55 1.24 9.98
CA GLY A 85 1.23 0.55 11.07
C GLY A 85 0.95 -0.95 11.14
N LYS A 86 0.21 -1.51 10.18
CA LYS A 86 -0.10 -2.95 10.09
C LYS A 86 0.58 -3.59 8.89
N LEU A 87 0.75 -4.89 8.96
CA LEU A 87 1.27 -5.70 7.87
C LEU A 87 0.15 -6.61 7.36
N HIS A 88 -0.06 -6.58 6.06
CA HIS A 88 -1.12 -7.31 5.38
C HIS A 88 -0.54 -8.32 4.40
N SER A 89 -1.08 -9.54 4.35
CA SER A 89 -0.73 -10.49 3.31
C SER A 89 -1.44 -10.16 2.00
N SER A 90 -0.89 -10.62 0.88
CA SER A 90 -1.55 -10.45 -0.41
C SER A 90 -2.89 -11.21 -0.47
N ARG A 91 -3.01 -12.28 0.32
CA ARG A 91 -4.26 -13.01 0.48
C ARG A 91 -5.31 -12.15 1.22
N GLU A 92 -4.94 -11.51 2.33
CA GLU A 92 -5.84 -10.59 3.05
C GLU A 92 -6.31 -9.43 2.16
N ILE A 93 -5.40 -8.86 1.34
CA ILE A 93 -5.74 -7.81 0.37
C ILE A 93 -6.75 -8.34 -0.67
N TYR A 94 -6.53 -9.56 -1.19
CA TYR A 94 -7.45 -10.20 -2.12
C TYR A 94 -8.83 -10.43 -1.50
N GLU A 95 -8.89 -10.91 -0.27
CA GLU A 95 -10.13 -11.15 0.48
C GLU A 95 -10.90 -9.86 0.73
N ALA A 96 -10.21 -8.80 1.15
CA ALA A 96 -10.80 -7.48 1.32
C ALA A 96 -11.42 -6.97 0.00
N MET A 97 -10.72 -7.15 -1.12
CA MET A 97 -11.25 -6.78 -2.45
C MET A 97 -12.46 -7.62 -2.88
N CYS A 98 -12.48 -8.90 -2.53
CA CYS A 98 -13.68 -9.73 -2.75
C CYS A 98 -14.85 -9.19 -1.94
N GLY A 99 -14.63 -8.81 -0.67
CA GLY A 99 -15.66 -8.21 0.18
C GLY A 99 -16.24 -6.92 -0.41
N VAL A 100 -15.37 -6.02 -0.90
CA VAL A 100 -15.78 -4.78 -1.60
C VAL A 100 -16.68 -5.05 -2.81
N LEU A 101 -16.43 -6.13 -3.53
CA LEU A 101 -17.20 -6.51 -4.73
C LEU A 101 -18.43 -7.40 -4.39
N ALA A 102 -18.74 -7.59 -3.11
CA ALA A 102 -19.76 -8.53 -2.65
C ALA A 102 -19.62 -9.94 -3.25
N LYS A 103 -18.36 -10.35 -3.50
CA LYS A 103 -18.04 -11.68 -4.03
C LYS A 103 -17.60 -12.62 -2.92
N SER A 104 -18.03 -13.87 -2.99
CA SER A 104 -17.53 -14.91 -2.10
C SER A 104 -16.05 -15.15 -2.33
N VAL A 105 -15.29 -15.28 -1.24
CA VAL A 105 -13.88 -15.65 -1.31
C VAL A 105 -13.76 -17.13 -1.68
N PRO A 106 -13.07 -17.50 -2.78
CA PRO A 106 -12.87 -18.90 -3.11
C PRO A 106 -12.11 -19.64 -2.00
N GLN A 107 -12.60 -20.83 -1.62
CA GLN A 107 -11.92 -21.68 -0.63
C GLN A 107 -10.61 -22.29 -1.16
N TRP A 108 -10.49 -22.40 -2.48
CA TRP A 108 -9.25 -22.82 -3.15
C TRP A 108 -8.37 -21.64 -3.50
N SER A 109 -7.10 -21.88 -3.67
CA SER A 109 -6.13 -20.89 -4.16
C SER A 109 -5.18 -21.53 -5.15
N VAL A 110 -4.62 -20.72 -6.06
CA VAL A 110 -3.58 -21.19 -6.97
C VAL A 110 -2.31 -21.44 -6.16
N PRO A 111 -1.71 -22.64 -6.22
CA PRO A 111 -0.50 -22.93 -5.47
C PRO A 111 0.66 -22.01 -5.85
N LYS A 112 1.48 -21.61 -4.87
CA LYS A 112 2.60 -20.67 -5.07
C LYS A 112 3.56 -21.12 -6.17
N PHE A 113 3.84 -22.43 -6.30
CA PHE A 113 4.78 -22.95 -7.30
C PHE A 113 4.39 -22.60 -8.75
N LEU A 114 3.08 -22.44 -9.04
CA LEU A 114 2.62 -22.02 -10.38
C LEU A 114 2.99 -20.57 -10.68
N PHE A 115 2.97 -19.69 -9.66
CA PHE A 115 3.48 -18.33 -9.79
C PHE A 115 5.01 -18.32 -9.99
N ASP A 116 5.73 -19.22 -9.31
CA ASP A 116 7.19 -19.34 -9.44
C ASP A 116 7.57 -19.84 -10.85
N ILE A 117 6.82 -20.81 -11.41
CA ILE A 117 6.98 -21.26 -12.80
C ILE A 117 6.70 -20.11 -13.77
N ALA A 118 5.58 -19.40 -13.59
CA ALA A 118 5.26 -18.26 -14.45
C ALA A 118 6.34 -17.17 -14.37
N ALA A 119 6.90 -16.93 -13.18
CA ALA A 119 7.97 -15.96 -12.97
C ALA A 119 9.26 -16.35 -13.71
N SER A 120 9.55 -17.66 -13.87
CA SER A 120 10.73 -18.13 -14.60
C SER A 120 10.66 -17.91 -16.12
N MET A 121 9.45 -17.69 -16.66
CA MET A 121 9.26 -17.53 -18.11
C MET A 121 9.68 -16.15 -18.64
N SER A 122 9.65 -15.12 -17.81
CA SER A 122 9.98 -13.75 -18.23
C SER A 122 10.29 -12.85 -17.04
N SER A 123 11.30 -11.99 -17.20
CA SER A 123 11.65 -10.95 -16.21
C SER A 123 10.49 -9.98 -15.88
N ARG A 124 9.61 -9.73 -16.86
CA ARG A 124 8.40 -8.91 -16.63
C ARG A 124 7.39 -9.62 -15.74
N ILE A 125 7.21 -10.93 -15.92
CA ILE A 125 6.32 -11.74 -15.08
C ILE A 125 6.92 -11.89 -13.70
N GLN A 126 8.21 -12.18 -13.61
CA GLN A 126 8.95 -12.24 -12.34
C GLN A 126 8.78 -10.98 -11.52
N TYR A 127 8.94 -9.80 -12.13
CA TYR A 127 8.70 -8.51 -11.45
C TYR A 127 7.26 -8.38 -10.93
N LYS A 128 6.26 -8.77 -11.74
CA LYS A 128 4.85 -8.72 -11.31
C LYS A 128 4.56 -9.69 -10.16
N VAL A 129 5.09 -10.90 -10.23
CA VAL A 129 4.93 -11.91 -9.17
C VAL A 129 5.63 -11.46 -7.88
N SER A 130 6.85 -10.91 -7.96
CA SER A 130 7.55 -10.38 -6.80
C SER A 130 6.82 -9.20 -6.17
N LYS A 131 6.21 -8.34 -7.00
CA LYS A 131 5.35 -7.25 -6.51
C LYS A 131 4.01 -7.73 -5.95
N LEU A 132 3.55 -8.90 -6.33
CA LEU A 132 2.28 -9.46 -5.84
C LEU A 132 2.48 -10.27 -4.56
N LEU A 133 3.49 -11.13 -4.50
CA LEU A 133 3.71 -12.11 -3.43
C LEU A 133 4.93 -11.82 -2.56
N GLY A 134 5.70 -10.77 -2.86
CA GLY A 134 6.88 -10.37 -2.08
C GLY A 134 6.54 -9.52 -0.86
N ASP A 135 7.52 -9.39 0.03
CA ASP A 135 7.45 -8.52 1.19
C ASP A 135 7.75 -7.06 0.81
N GLU A 136 6.99 -6.13 1.38
CA GLU A 136 7.23 -4.69 1.33
C GLU A 136 6.86 -4.10 2.70
N CYS A 137 7.77 -4.21 3.66
CA CYS A 137 7.56 -3.78 5.04
C CYS A 137 8.25 -2.44 5.28
N TYR A 138 7.48 -1.50 5.80
CA TYR A 138 7.98 -0.17 6.15
C TYR A 138 7.50 0.22 7.54
N SER A 139 8.32 0.97 8.30
CA SER A 139 7.92 1.54 9.58
C SER A 139 7.49 2.99 9.43
N SER A 140 6.40 3.36 10.09
CA SER A 140 5.92 4.74 10.23
C SER A 140 6.21 5.34 11.62
N GLU A 141 7.08 4.71 12.43
CA GLU A 141 7.39 5.16 13.79
C GLU A 141 7.78 6.63 13.86
N LYS A 142 8.61 7.10 12.91
CA LYS A 142 9.01 8.49 12.84
C LYS A 142 7.81 9.43 12.62
N LEU A 143 6.86 9.04 11.77
CA LEU A 143 5.64 9.81 11.55
C LEU A 143 4.73 9.77 12.78
N GLN A 144 4.68 8.63 13.46
CA GLN A 144 3.93 8.47 14.72
C GLN A 144 4.52 9.32 15.85
N SER A 145 5.85 9.51 15.89
CA SER A 145 6.52 10.34 16.91
C SER A 145 6.11 11.80 16.88
N ILE A 146 5.60 12.30 15.75
CA ILE A 146 5.04 13.65 15.63
C ILE A 146 3.51 13.69 15.79
N GLY A 147 2.88 12.56 16.17
CA GLY A 147 1.46 12.50 16.52
C GLY A 147 0.55 11.84 15.49
N PHE A 148 1.07 11.32 14.39
CA PHE A 148 0.25 10.61 13.41
C PHE A 148 -0.31 9.30 13.97
N LYS A 149 -1.60 9.06 13.71
CA LYS A 149 -2.27 7.78 13.97
C LYS A 149 -3.19 7.46 12.79
N ALA A 150 -2.97 6.30 12.17
CA ALA A 150 -3.89 5.79 11.16
C ALA A 150 -5.26 5.51 11.78
N GLN A 151 -6.33 5.89 11.10
CA GLN A 151 -7.72 5.71 11.55
C GLN A 151 -8.47 4.67 10.71
N ARG A 152 -8.00 4.42 9.49
CA ARG A 152 -8.61 3.46 8.59
C ARG A 152 -7.85 2.13 8.61
N SER A 153 -8.56 1.05 8.41
CA SER A 153 -7.96 -0.28 8.29
C SER A 153 -8.45 -0.98 7.02
N LEU A 154 -7.65 -1.93 6.53
CA LEU A 154 -8.01 -2.75 5.36
C LEU A 154 -9.35 -3.49 5.54
N LYS A 155 -9.67 -3.88 6.79
CA LYS A 155 -10.93 -4.59 7.11
C LYS A 155 -12.17 -3.71 6.99
N GLU A 156 -12.01 -2.39 7.02
CA GLU A 156 -13.12 -1.42 6.88
C GLU A 156 -13.35 -1.01 5.42
N MET A 157 -12.65 -1.65 4.48
CA MET A 157 -12.88 -1.43 3.07
C MET A 157 -14.30 -1.85 2.70
N ASN A 158 -15.03 -0.94 2.08
CA ASN A 158 -16.40 -1.13 1.58
C ASN A 158 -16.47 -0.66 0.11
N GLU A 159 -17.64 -0.77 -0.50
CA GLU A 159 -17.88 -0.38 -1.89
C GLU A 159 -17.49 1.08 -2.19
N THR A 160 -17.50 1.97 -1.19
CA THR A 160 -17.12 3.37 -1.37
C THR A 160 -15.60 3.57 -1.40
N CYS A 161 -14.82 2.53 -1.13
CA CYS A 161 -13.36 2.58 -1.10
C CYS A 161 -12.70 2.33 -2.46
N PHE A 162 -13.48 2.13 -3.56
CA PHE A 162 -12.96 1.89 -4.91
C PHE A 162 -13.79 2.55 -6.00
#